data_5d9d6afdfd7aad9965f5b8e0c4f2a96e
#
_entry.id   5d9d6afdfd7aad9965f5b8e0c4f2a96e
#
_cell.length_a   1.000
_cell.length_b   1.000
_cell.length_c   1.000
_cell.angle_alpha   90.00
_cell.angle_beta   90.00
_cell.angle_gamma   90.00
#
_symmetry.space_group_name_H-M   'P 1'
#
loop_
_entity.id
_entity.type
_entity.pdbx_description
1 polymer ?
#
loop_
_entity_poly.entity_id
_entity_poly.type
_entity_poly.pdbx_seq_one_letter_code
_entity_poly.pdbx_strand_id
1 'polypeptide(L)'
;MRRRVVVTGLGAITPVGNDVATTWRAMQAGVSGAANITKFDASSFPVRFACEVKGFDPLKTMERKEAKRADLYAQYAVAASVEAMADAGLTPGVYDVDRTGVIIGSGIGGLKSFEEQHDVYRERGQSKISPFFIPMFIADIAAGVVSMRFNARGPNYATVSACSTSAHAIGDAFRTIQYGDADIIISGGAEATVTPMAIGGFANMTALSDRNDSPATASRPFDLTRDGFVMGEGAGIVILEELEHARARGARIYGEVVGYRASADAYHLTGQLPEHEGLQRAMRGALADAGMRPDEVDYVNAHGTSTQLNDSNEATAIAKVFGDAAQRVSISSTKSMTGHMLGAAGAVEFIASTLAIRDGVAPPTINYCTPDPACGDLDFTPNQARSREVRAALSNSAGFGGHNVSLVVKRYQE
;
A
#
# COMPACT_ATOMS: atom_id res chain seq x y z
N MET A 1 -21.19 -8.56 -20.57
CA MET A 1 -19.80 -8.92 -20.22
C MET A 1 -19.27 -7.79 -19.34
N ARG A 2 -18.50 -8.08 -18.27
CA ARG A 2 -17.85 -7.02 -17.48
C ARG A 2 -16.74 -6.36 -18.31
N ARG A 3 -16.55 -5.04 -18.13
CA ARG A 3 -15.46 -4.30 -18.78
C ARG A 3 -14.11 -4.76 -18.25
N ARG A 4 -13.10 -4.84 -19.10
CA ARG A 4 -11.71 -5.13 -18.69
C ARG A 4 -11.06 -3.88 -18.14
N VAL A 5 -10.20 -4.03 -17.14
CA VAL A 5 -9.57 -2.92 -16.43
C VAL A 5 -8.06 -3.11 -16.43
N VAL A 6 -7.35 -2.08 -16.86
CA VAL A 6 -5.89 -2.09 -16.99
C VAL A 6 -5.24 -1.01 -16.14
N VAL A 7 -3.98 -1.20 -15.83
CA VAL A 7 -3.13 -0.23 -15.13
C VAL A 7 -2.35 0.55 -16.17
N THR A 8 -2.59 1.86 -16.25
CA THR A 8 -1.95 2.73 -17.25
C THR A 8 -0.96 3.72 -16.66
N GLY A 9 -0.99 3.98 -15.35
CA GLY A 9 -0.07 4.88 -14.67
C GLY A 9 0.22 4.48 -13.23
N LEU A 10 1.41 4.81 -12.77
CA LEU A 10 1.92 4.51 -11.44
C LEU A 10 2.55 5.76 -10.82
N GLY A 11 2.37 5.93 -9.51
CA GLY A 11 3.03 6.98 -8.73
C GLY A 11 3.30 6.52 -7.30
N ALA A 12 4.44 6.90 -6.74
CA ALA A 12 4.85 6.44 -5.42
C ALA A 12 5.68 7.48 -4.67
N ILE A 13 5.38 7.62 -3.38
CA ILE A 13 6.22 8.28 -2.38
C ILE A 13 6.48 7.26 -1.28
N THR A 14 7.72 6.86 -1.07
CA THR A 14 8.07 5.79 -0.12
C THR A 14 9.32 6.14 0.68
N PRO A 15 9.61 5.41 1.77
CA PRO A 15 10.84 5.59 2.53
C PRO A 15 12.14 5.32 1.73
N VAL A 16 12.03 4.66 0.58
CA VAL A 16 13.17 4.27 -0.28
C VAL A 16 13.18 5.00 -1.63
N GLY A 17 12.22 5.89 -1.88
CA GLY A 17 12.17 6.70 -3.10
C GLY A 17 10.96 7.62 -3.17
N ASN A 18 11.12 8.79 -3.78
CA ASN A 18 10.05 9.80 -3.96
C ASN A 18 9.46 9.76 -5.39
N ASP A 19 9.66 8.66 -6.09
CA ASP A 19 9.07 8.32 -7.39
C ASP A 19 9.09 6.80 -7.56
N VAL A 20 8.32 6.29 -8.53
CA VAL A 20 8.21 4.86 -8.83
C VAL A 20 9.56 4.26 -9.25
N ALA A 21 10.30 4.96 -10.10
CA ALA A 21 11.55 4.42 -10.65
C ALA A 21 12.62 4.26 -9.57
N THR A 22 12.74 5.25 -8.68
CA THR A 22 13.68 5.20 -7.56
C THR A 22 13.26 4.16 -6.53
N THR A 23 11.97 4.13 -6.19
CA THR A 23 11.39 3.12 -5.27
C THR A 23 11.64 1.71 -5.77
N TRP A 24 11.36 1.44 -7.04
CA TRP A 24 11.50 0.10 -7.61
C TRP A 24 12.97 -0.36 -7.68
N ARG A 25 13.88 0.53 -8.09
CA ARG A 25 15.32 0.22 -8.06
C ARG A 25 15.82 -0.10 -6.65
N ALA A 26 15.38 0.67 -5.65
CA ALA A 26 15.73 0.41 -4.25
C ALA A 26 15.16 -0.93 -3.75
N MET A 27 13.92 -1.27 -4.13
CA MET A 27 13.31 -2.58 -3.80
C MET A 27 14.08 -3.74 -4.45
N GLN A 28 14.45 -3.62 -5.73
CA GLN A 28 15.27 -4.64 -6.40
C GLN A 28 16.65 -4.80 -5.76
N ALA A 29 17.23 -3.70 -5.28
CA ALA A 29 18.52 -3.70 -4.59
C ALA A 29 18.46 -4.13 -3.12
N GLY A 30 17.26 -4.38 -2.56
CA GLY A 30 17.10 -4.76 -1.16
C GLY A 30 17.45 -3.64 -0.17
N VAL A 31 17.15 -2.39 -0.50
CA VAL A 31 17.49 -1.24 0.35
C VAL A 31 16.47 -1.09 1.48
N SER A 32 16.92 -1.09 2.73
CA SER A 32 16.07 -0.77 3.88
C SER A 32 15.84 0.74 4.01
N GLY A 33 14.57 1.13 4.18
CA GLY A 33 14.18 2.51 4.49
C GLY A 33 14.27 2.88 5.97
N ALA A 34 14.47 1.90 6.85
CA ALA A 34 14.44 2.09 8.30
C ALA A 34 15.67 2.85 8.83
N ALA A 35 15.42 3.86 9.63
CA ALA A 35 16.43 4.69 10.29
C ALA A 35 15.85 5.29 11.58
N ASN A 36 16.69 5.91 12.39
CA ASN A 36 16.23 6.63 13.58
C ASN A 36 15.21 7.73 13.18
N ILE A 37 14.17 7.88 13.99
CA ILE A 37 13.14 8.91 13.79
C ILE A 37 13.79 10.29 13.87
N THR A 38 13.44 11.13 12.90
CA THR A 38 13.91 12.53 12.80
C THR A 38 12.79 13.56 12.91
N LYS A 39 11.53 13.15 12.82
CA LYS A 39 10.37 14.03 12.81
C LYS A 39 9.99 14.59 14.19
N PHE A 40 10.42 13.91 15.25
CA PHE A 40 10.24 14.34 16.64
C PHE A 40 11.33 13.73 17.53
N ASP A 41 11.46 14.22 18.74
CA ASP A 41 12.37 13.63 19.73
C ASP A 41 11.80 12.31 20.27
N ALA A 42 12.35 11.21 19.79
CA ALA A 42 11.97 9.86 20.18
C ALA A 42 12.81 9.30 21.32
N SER A 43 13.68 10.07 21.97
CA SER A 43 14.65 9.58 22.98
C SER A 43 13.99 8.91 24.19
N SER A 44 12.78 9.33 24.56
CA SER A 44 11.98 8.76 25.65
C SER A 44 11.08 7.59 25.23
N PHE A 45 11.04 7.24 23.94
CA PHE A 45 10.19 6.17 23.42
C PHE A 45 10.90 4.82 23.44
N PRO A 46 10.17 3.72 23.68
CA PRO A 46 10.74 2.37 23.60
C PRO A 46 11.18 2.02 22.16
N VAL A 47 10.52 2.59 21.14
CA VAL A 47 10.85 2.45 19.72
C VAL A 47 11.28 3.82 19.17
N ARG A 48 12.50 3.90 18.63
CA ARG A 48 13.13 5.16 18.21
C ARG A 48 13.47 5.22 16.72
N PHE A 49 12.96 4.29 15.92
CA PHE A 49 13.19 4.19 14.49
C PHE A 49 11.91 3.94 13.72
N ALA A 50 11.92 4.30 12.45
CA ALA A 50 10.83 4.12 11.51
C ALA A 50 11.35 4.18 10.08
N CYS A 51 10.51 3.84 9.10
CA CYS A 51 10.73 4.08 7.69
C CYS A 51 10.08 5.41 7.30
N GLU A 52 10.78 6.51 7.54
CA GLU A 52 10.35 7.87 7.15
C GLU A 52 10.58 8.13 5.67
N VAL A 53 9.71 8.89 5.03
CA VAL A 53 9.96 9.46 3.71
C VAL A 53 11.04 10.53 3.83
N LYS A 54 12.08 10.44 3.00
CA LYS A 54 13.27 11.28 3.05
C LYS A 54 13.29 12.28 1.88
N GLY A 55 13.65 13.55 2.16
CA GLY A 55 13.86 14.55 1.12
C GLY A 55 12.60 14.93 0.33
N PHE A 56 11.42 14.70 0.87
CA PHE A 56 10.15 15.10 0.23
C PHE A 56 9.97 16.61 0.30
N ASP A 57 9.67 17.21 -0.85
CA ASP A 57 9.32 18.63 -0.97
C ASP A 57 7.95 18.76 -1.64
N PRO A 58 6.90 19.13 -0.88
CA PRO A 58 5.56 19.28 -1.44
C PRO A 58 5.47 20.41 -2.48
N LEU A 59 6.39 21.38 -2.46
CA LEU A 59 6.35 22.51 -3.39
C LEU A 59 6.71 22.12 -4.83
N LYS A 60 7.20 20.91 -5.05
CA LYS A 60 7.37 20.37 -6.42
C LYS A 60 6.04 20.07 -7.11
N THR A 61 4.99 19.84 -6.33
CA THR A 61 3.68 19.40 -6.85
C THR A 61 2.50 20.25 -6.35
N MET A 62 2.70 21.07 -5.34
CA MET A 62 1.65 21.90 -4.70
C MET A 62 2.10 23.35 -4.55
N GLU A 63 1.14 24.28 -4.62
CA GLU A 63 1.36 25.65 -4.20
C GLU A 63 1.64 25.73 -2.68
N ARG A 64 2.46 26.69 -2.24
CA ARG A 64 2.79 26.88 -0.81
C ARG A 64 1.54 27.01 0.07
N LYS A 65 0.49 27.67 -0.45
CA LYS A 65 -0.77 27.87 0.28
C LYS A 65 -1.56 26.57 0.43
N GLU A 66 -1.56 25.73 -0.60
CA GLU A 66 -2.18 24.40 -0.58
C GLU A 66 -1.44 23.48 0.39
N ALA A 67 -0.12 23.39 0.29
CA ALA A 67 0.71 22.56 1.16
C ALA A 67 0.51 22.91 2.66
N LYS A 68 0.35 24.19 3.01
CA LYS A 68 0.06 24.63 4.38
C LYS A 68 -1.34 24.24 4.89
N ARG A 69 -2.24 23.83 4.01
CA ARG A 69 -3.64 23.48 4.33
C ARG A 69 -3.92 21.99 4.12
N ALA A 70 -2.88 21.21 3.88
CA ALA A 70 -2.95 19.77 3.72
C ALA A 70 -2.03 19.09 4.73
N ASP A 71 -2.53 18.07 5.43
CA ASP A 71 -1.68 17.21 6.23
C ASP A 71 -0.73 16.44 5.31
N LEU A 72 0.35 15.91 5.87
CA LEU A 72 1.43 15.28 5.12
C LEU A 72 0.96 14.08 4.30
N TYR A 73 0.00 13.27 4.82
CA TYR A 73 -0.55 12.15 4.05
C TYR A 73 -1.24 12.62 2.75
N ALA A 74 -1.98 13.74 2.82
CA ALA A 74 -2.63 14.31 1.64
C ALA A 74 -1.59 14.92 0.66
N GLN A 75 -0.50 15.50 1.18
CA GLN A 75 0.62 15.96 0.34
C GLN A 75 1.28 14.80 -0.41
N TYR A 76 1.49 13.65 0.25
CA TYR A 76 2.01 12.43 -0.39
C TYR A 76 1.05 11.92 -1.47
N ALA A 77 -0.26 11.89 -1.18
CA ALA A 77 -1.27 11.46 -2.14
C ALA A 77 -1.27 12.33 -3.40
N VAL A 78 -1.20 13.66 -3.25
CA VAL A 78 -1.13 14.60 -4.39
C VAL A 78 0.14 14.39 -5.20
N ALA A 79 1.30 14.26 -4.55
CA ALA A 79 2.57 14.08 -5.24
C ALA A 79 2.61 12.77 -6.05
N ALA A 80 2.18 11.66 -5.45
CA ALA A 80 2.07 10.38 -6.14
C ALA A 80 1.02 10.40 -7.25
N SER A 81 -0.10 11.13 -7.08
CA SER A 81 -1.12 11.28 -8.12
C SER A 81 -0.61 12.09 -9.32
N VAL A 82 0.20 13.13 -9.09
CA VAL A 82 0.84 13.90 -10.17
C VAL A 82 1.76 13.02 -11.00
N GLU A 83 2.57 12.17 -10.35
CA GLU A 83 3.41 11.21 -11.05
C GLU A 83 2.57 10.20 -11.84
N ALA A 84 1.55 9.59 -11.22
CA ALA A 84 0.71 8.57 -11.84
C ALA A 84 -0.05 9.09 -13.07
N MET A 85 -0.60 10.29 -12.99
CA MET A 85 -1.31 10.94 -14.12
C MET A 85 -0.36 11.28 -15.26
N ALA A 86 0.84 11.78 -14.93
CA ALA A 86 1.88 12.06 -15.92
C ALA A 86 2.36 10.77 -16.60
N ASP A 87 2.59 9.72 -15.82
CA ASP A 87 3.01 8.40 -16.31
C ASP A 87 1.95 7.75 -17.22
N ALA A 88 0.68 7.95 -16.91
CA ALA A 88 -0.45 7.54 -17.77
C ALA A 88 -0.62 8.39 -19.03
N GLY A 89 0.08 9.52 -19.16
CA GLY A 89 -0.14 10.48 -20.25
C GLY A 89 -1.49 11.19 -20.18
N LEU A 90 -2.10 11.27 -19.00
CA LEU A 90 -3.40 11.92 -18.79
C LEU A 90 -3.20 13.39 -18.44
N THR A 91 -3.38 14.22 -19.45
CA THR A 91 -3.35 15.69 -19.33
C THR A 91 -4.76 16.27 -19.49
N PRO A 92 -5.01 17.52 -19.00
CA PRO A 92 -6.30 18.16 -19.21
C PRO A 92 -6.75 18.13 -20.68
N GLY A 93 -7.99 17.66 -20.94
CA GLY A 93 -8.55 17.52 -22.27
C GLY A 93 -8.33 16.15 -22.94
N VAL A 94 -7.52 15.26 -22.35
CA VAL A 94 -7.32 13.89 -22.85
C VAL A 94 -8.33 12.91 -22.26
N TYR A 95 -8.96 13.25 -21.15
CA TYR A 95 -9.94 12.40 -20.46
C TYR A 95 -11.25 13.15 -20.22
N ASP A 96 -12.34 12.40 -20.14
CA ASP A 96 -13.64 12.91 -19.71
C ASP A 96 -13.64 13.08 -18.18
N VAL A 97 -13.75 14.33 -17.73
CA VAL A 97 -13.72 14.70 -16.31
C VAL A 97 -14.89 14.10 -15.53
N ASP A 98 -16.05 13.95 -16.15
CA ASP A 98 -17.26 13.41 -15.50
C ASP A 98 -17.23 11.86 -15.44
N ARG A 99 -16.32 11.23 -16.22
CA ARG A 99 -16.07 9.80 -16.27
C ARG A 99 -14.76 9.41 -15.55
N THR A 100 -14.06 10.38 -14.93
CA THR A 100 -12.83 10.18 -14.18
C THR A 100 -13.09 10.34 -12.69
N GLY A 101 -12.88 9.27 -11.92
CA GLY A 101 -13.09 9.23 -10.47
C GLY A 101 -11.80 9.21 -9.67
N VAL A 102 -11.94 9.37 -8.34
CA VAL A 102 -10.83 9.29 -7.37
C VAL A 102 -11.25 8.45 -6.18
N ILE A 103 -10.54 7.35 -5.91
CA ILE A 103 -10.75 6.50 -4.75
C ILE A 103 -9.40 6.31 -4.06
N ILE A 104 -9.09 7.16 -3.08
CA ILE A 104 -7.81 7.17 -2.35
C ILE A 104 -8.10 7.08 -0.86
N GLY A 105 -7.59 6.03 -0.22
CA GLY A 105 -7.81 5.81 1.20
C GLY A 105 -6.64 6.24 2.08
N SER A 106 -6.94 6.40 3.37
CA SER A 106 -5.96 6.54 4.44
C SER A 106 -6.48 5.78 5.67
N GLY A 107 -5.60 5.05 6.36
CA GLY A 107 -6.01 4.27 7.53
C GLY A 107 -6.35 5.15 8.73
N ILE A 108 -5.66 6.27 8.90
CA ILE A 108 -5.76 7.15 10.08
C ILE A 108 -6.08 8.60 9.68
N GLY A 109 -5.67 9.04 8.50
CA GLY A 109 -5.81 10.43 8.08
C GLY A 109 -4.76 11.35 8.69
N GLY A 110 -5.12 12.61 8.95
CA GLY A 110 -4.23 13.68 9.40
C GLY A 110 -3.90 13.66 10.89
N LEU A 111 -3.31 12.57 11.38
CA LEU A 111 -3.00 12.40 12.79
C LEU A 111 -2.04 13.48 13.30
N LYS A 112 -1.04 13.86 12.51
CA LYS A 112 -0.12 14.95 12.86
C LYS A 112 -0.87 16.26 13.06
N SER A 113 -1.78 16.61 12.16
CA SER A 113 -2.62 17.79 12.29
C SER A 113 -3.49 17.73 13.55
N PHE A 114 -3.99 16.56 13.92
CA PHE A 114 -4.75 16.37 15.15
C PHE A 114 -3.87 16.65 16.38
N GLU A 115 -2.69 16.06 16.48
CA GLU A 115 -1.77 16.27 17.60
C GLU A 115 -1.40 17.75 17.76
N GLU A 116 -0.98 18.40 16.67
CA GLU A 116 -0.62 19.81 16.67
C GLU A 116 -1.79 20.73 17.09
N GLN A 117 -3.01 20.46 16.61
CA GLN A 117 -4.16 21.29 16.97
C GLN A 117 -4.70 20.99 18.37
N HIS A 118 -4.50 19.76 18.87
CA HIS A 118 -4.78 19.45 20.27
C HIS A 118 -3.85 20.25 21.20
N ASP A 119 -2.56 20.35 20.90
CA ASP A 119 -1.62 21.15 21.68
C ASP A 119 -1.98 22.64 21.64
N VAL A 120 -2.31 23.18 20.46
CA VAL A 120 -2.83 24.56 20.32
C VAL A 120 -4.07 24.77 21.19
N TYR A 121 -5.00 23.84 21.21
CA TYR A 121 -6.19 23.92 22.07
C TYR A 121 -5.81 23.92 23.57
N ARG A 122 -4.89 23.06 23.99
CA ARG A 122 -4.46 22.94 25.37
C ARG A 122 -3.73 24.18 25.88
N GLU A 123 -2.88 24.78 25.05
CA GLU A 123 -2.04 25.90 25.40
C GLU A 123 -2.76 27.26 25.23
N ARG A 124 -3.63 27.40 24.21
CA ARG A 124 -4.11 28.71 23.73
C ARG A 124 -5.63 28.81 23.64
N GLY A 125 -6.35 27.73 23.89
CA GLY A 125 -7.81 27.67 23.91
C GLY A 125 -8.46 27.50 22.53
N GLN A 126 -9.76 27.27 22.56
CA GLN A 126 -10.57 26.89 21.39
C GLN A 126 -10.51 27.90 20.24
N SER A 127 -10.45 29.22 20.54
CA SER A 127 -10.43 30.26 19.50
C SER A 127 -9.16 30.27 18.64
N LYS A 128 -8.13 29.49 19.00
CA LYS A 128 -6.86 29.38 18.28
C LYS A 128 -6.73 28.12 17.44
N ILE A 129 -7.68 27.20 17.51
CA ILE A 129 -7.74 26.05 16.61
C ILE A 129 -7.85 26.55 15.16
N SER A 130 -7.07 25.95 14.27
CA SER A 130 -7.07 26.30 12.84
C SER A 130 -8.44 26.05 12.21
N PRO A 131 -8.98 26.97 11.40
CA PRO A 131 -10.20 26.73 10.63
C PRO A 131 -10.03 25.61 9.58
N PHE A 132 -8.80 25.23 9.27
CA PHE A 132 -8.46 24.13 8.37
C PHE A 132 -8.26 22.80 9.10
N PHE A 133 -8.38 22.76 10.42
CA PHE A 133 -8.13 21.54 11.20
C PHE A 133 -8.94 20.35 10.68
N ILE A 134 -10.26 20.51 10.59
CA ILE A 134 -11.12 19.39 10.14
C ILE A 134 -10.77 18.94 8.72
N PRO A 135 -10.67 19.81 7.71
CA PRO A 135 -10.22 19.39 6.38
C PRO A 135 -8.82 18.75 6.34
N MET A 136 -7.91 19.12 7.24
CA MET A 136 -6.58 18.49 7.30
C MET A 136 -6.62 17.12 7.96
N PHE A 137 -7.58 16.88 8.85
CA PHE A 137 -7.64 15.68 9.69
C PHE A 137 -8.40 14.52 9.05
N ILE A 138 -9.55 14.77 8.40
CA ILE A 138 -10.42 13.70 7.91
C ILE A 138 -9.78 12.90 6.75
N ALA A 139 -9.94 11.57 6.79
CA ALA A 139 -9.23 10.64 5.93
C ALA A 139 -9.60 10.71 4.44
N ASP A 140 -10.76 11.27 4.10
CA ASP A 140 -11.28 11.38 2.72
C ASP A 140 -10.72 12.57 1.96
N ILE A 141 -10.08 13.53 2.66
CA ILE A 141 -9.67 14.79 2.02
C ILE A 141 -8.57 14.59 0.98
N ALA A 142 -7.76 13.55 1.09
CA ALA A 142 -6.77 13.22 0.06
C ALA A 142 -7.46 12.97 -1.29
N ALA A 143 -8.54 12.17 -1.31
CA ALA A 143 -9.34 11.95 -2.52
C ALA A 143 -9.96 13.25 -3.03
N GLY A 144 -10.49 14.10 -2.12
CA GLY A 144 -11.06 15.40 -2.47
C GLY A 144 -10.05 16.36 -3.10
N VAL A 145 -8.85 16.48 -2.52
CA VAL A 145 -7.80 17.38 -3.05
C VAL A 145 -7.29 16.90 -4.40
N VAL A 146 -7.11 15.58 -4.59
CA VAL A 146 -6.71 15.01 -5.87
C VAL A 146 -7.80 15.23 -6.93
N SER A 147 -9.08 15.04 -6.58
CA SER A 147 -10.22 15.32 -7.47
C SER A 147 -10.22 16.79 -7.94
N MET A 148 -10.05 17.73 -7.02
CA MET A 148 -9.95 19.17 -7.36
C MET A 148 -8.75 19.45 -8.28
N ARG A 149 -7.62 18.84 -7.99
CA ARG A 149 -6.37 19.03 -8.76
C ARG A 149 -6.51 18.66 -10.22
N PHE A 150 -7.20 17.55 -10.51
CA PHE A 150 -7.37 17.01 -11.86
C PHE A 150 -8.74 17.28 -12.45
N ASN A 151 -9.60 18.05 -11.76
CA ASN A 151 -11.00 18.28 -12.14
C ASN A 151 -11.76 16.97 -12.41
N ALA A 152 -11.42 15.90 -11.65
CA ALA A 152 -12.06 14.60 -11.76
C ALA A 152 -13.42 14.62 -11.04
N ARG A 153 -14.52 14.51 -11.77
CA ARG A 153 -15.90 14.69 -11.29
C ARG A 153 -16.71 13.41 -11.18
N GLY A 154 -16.11 12.28 -11.53
CA GLY A 154 -16.68 10.96 -11.32
C GLY A 154 -16.76 10.59 -9.84
N PRO A 155 -16.97 9.30 -9.51
CA PRO A 155 -17.03 8.84 -8.13
C PRO A 155 -15.81 9.30 -7.31
N ASN A 156 -16.03 9.89 -6.14
CA ASN A 156 -14.95 10.42 -5.28
C ASN A 156 -15.23 10.11 -3.81
N TYR A 157 -14.41 9.25 -3.23
CA TYR A 157 -14.48 8.87 -1.81
C TYR A 157 -13.19 8.21 -1.33
N ALA A 158 -13.09 7.95 -0.02
CA ALA A 158 -12.01 7.20 0.58
C ALA A 158 -12.50 5.90 1.20
N THR A 159 -11.69 4.85 1.10
CA THR A 159 -11.81 3.66 1.93
C THR A 159 -11.05 3.85 3.23
N VAL A 160 -11.54 3.25 4.31
CA VAL A 160 -10.86 3.19 5.62
C VAL A 160 -11.01 1.78 6.16
N SER A 161 -9.93 0.99 6.13
CA SER A 161 -9.88 -0.40 6.60
C SER A 161 -8.49 -0.79 7.10
N ALA A 162 -7.91 0.12 7.92
CA ALA A 162 -6.58 -0.05 8.50
C ALA A 162 -5.52 -0.39 7.43
N CYS A 163 -4.75 -1.47 7.62
CA CYS A 163 -3.67 -1.85 6.72
C CYS A 163 -4.15 -2.33 5.33
N SER A 164 -5.43 -2.61 5.15
CA SER A 164 -6.04 -3.05 3.88
C SER A 164 -6.65 -1.91 3.06
N THR A 165 -6.55 -0.68 3.55
CA THR A 165 -7.22 0.50 3.01
C THR A 165 -6.99 0.70 1.51
N SER A 166 -5.75 0.82 1.07
CA SER A 166 -5.46 1.08 -0.35
C SER A 166 -5.71 -0.12 -1.25
N ALA A 167 -5.63 -1.33 -0.72
CA ALA A 167 -6.03 -2.53 -1.47
C ALA A 167 -7.55 -2.56 -1.71
N HIS A 168 -8.37 -2.16 -0.72
CA HIS A 168 -9.80 -1.94 -0.92
C HIS A 168 -10.06 -0.83 -1.95
N ALA A 169 -9.36 0.30 -1.86
CA ALA A 169 -9.51 1.40 -2.81
C ALA A 169 -9.30 0.93 -4.26
N ILE A 170 -8.23 0.18 -4.52
CA ILE A 170 -7.93 -0.38 -5.85
C ILE A 170 -9.00 -1.39 -6.27
N GLY A 171 -9.45 -2.25 -5.34
CA GLY A 171 -10.51 -3.22 -5.61
C GLY A 171 -11.85 -2.56 -5.94
N ASP A 172 -12.23 -1.52 -5.21
CA ASP A 172 -13.46 -0.77 -5.45
C ASP A 172 -13.38 0.03 -6.76
N ALA A 173 -12.23 0.63 -7.05
CA ALA A 173 -11.96 1.29 -8.33
C ALA A 173 -12.10 0.31 -9.51
N PHE A 174 -11.52 -0.89 -9.37
CA PHE A 174 -11.67 -1.98 -10.33
C PHE A 174 -13.15 -2.31 -10.58
N ARG A 175 -13.95 -2.48 -9.52
CA ARG A 175 -15.38 -2.75 -9.65
C ARG A 175 -16.14 -1.60 -10.29
N THR A 176 -15.87 -0.38 -9.88
CA THR A 176 -16.50 0.84 -10.42
C THR A 176 -16.34 0.93 -11.93
N ILE A 177 -15.11 0.68 -12.44
CA ILE A 177 -14.86 0.65 -13.88
C ILE A 177 -15.55 -0.55 -14.55
N GLN A 178 -15.49 -1.74 -13.94
CA GLN A 178 -16.14 -2.94 -14.48
C GLN A 178 -17.65 -2.77 -14.67
N TYR A 179 -18.32 -2.04 -13.76
CA TYR A 179 -19.76 -1.75 -13.86
C TYR A 179 -20.10 -0.58 -14.75
N GLY A 180 -19.10 0.18 -15.22
CA GLY A 180 -19.29 1.27 -16.18
C GLY A 180 -19.60 2.62 -15.55
N ASP A 181 -19.41 2.77 -14.23
CA ASP A 181 -19.66 4.04 -13.51
C ASP A 181 -18.54 5.07 -13.77
N ALA A 182 -17.34 4.62 -14.15
CA ALA A 182 -16.22 5.44 -14.57
C ALA A 182 -15.43 4.76 -15.71
N ASP A 183 -14.63 5.54 -16.43
CA ASP A 183 -13.68 5.02 -17.42
C ASP A 183 -12.25 5.06 -16.91
N ILE A 184 -11.96 6.00 -16.01
CA ILE A 184 -10.66 6.16 -15.34
C ILE A 184 -10.90 6.37 -13.85
N ILE A 185 -10.07 5.74 -13.02
CA ILE A 185 -10.01 6.05 -11.58
C ILE A 185 -8.55 6.21 -11.13
N ILE A 186 -8.28 7.33 -10.48
CA ILE A 186 -7.06 7.57 -9.70
C ILE A 186 -7.26 6.88 -8.36
N SER A 187 -6.53 5.81 -8.10
CA SER A 187 -6.78 4.97 -6.92
C SER A 187 -5.50 4.61 -6.17
N GLY A 188 -5.66 4.31 -4.89
CA GLY A 188 -4.57 3.90 -4.02
C GLY A 188 -4.75 4.36 -2.58
N GLY A 189 -3.65 4.75 -1.94
CA GLY A 189 -3.72 5.26 -0.57
C GLY A 189 -2.46 5.99 -0.12
N ALA A 190 -2.62 6.74 0.96
CA ALA A 190 -1.55 7.52 1.57
C ALA A 190 -1.63 7.46 3.09
N GLU A 191 -0.47 7.51 3.75
CA GLU A 191 -0.37 7.50 5.20
C GLU A 191 0.84 8.32 5.67
N ALA A 192 0.71 9.04 6.79
CA ALA A 192 1.78 9.82 7.40
C ALA A 192 1.74 9.71 8.93
N THR A 193 1.99 8.50 9.43
CA THR A 193 1.78 8.13 10.83
C THR A 193 3.08 8.00 11.64
N VAL A 194 4.20 8.53 11.15
CA VAL A 194 5.41 8.65 11.98
C VAL A 194 5.26 9.89 12.88
N THR A 195 4.45 9.74 13.93
CA THR A 195 4.10 10.77 14.93
C THR A 195 4.23 10.21 16.34
N PRO A 196 4.36 11.06 17.37
CA PRO A 196 4.43 10.62 18.77
C PRO A 196 3.27 9.71 19.17
N MET A 197 2.02 10.07 18.86
CA MET A 197 0.85 9.27 19.26
C MET A 197 0.78 7.94 18.55
N ALA A 198 1.11 7.87 17.24
CA ALA A 198 1.09 6.60 16.53
C ALA A 198 2.22 5.68 17.00
N ILE A 199 3.45 6.17 17.07
CA ILE A 199 4.59 5.37 17.57
C ILE A 199 4.33 4.90 18.99
N GLY A 200 3.89 5.78 19.89
CA GLY A 200 3.57 5.42 21.28
C GLY A 200 2.41 4.43 21.36
N GLY A 201 1.34 4.63 20.62
CA GLY A 201 0.17 3.74 20.60
C GLY A 201 0.52 2.33 20.14
N PHE A 202 1.21 2.19 19.01
CA PHE A 202 1.61 0.89 18.49
C PHE A 202 2.71 0.22 19.33
N ALA A 203 3.63 0.98 19.94
CA ALA A 203 4.62 0.46 20.87
C ALA A 203 3.95 -0.09 22.13
N ASN A 204 2.98 0.61 22.72
CA ASN A 204 2.22 0.13 23.88
C ASN A 204 1.37 -1.12 23.57
N MET A 205 1.00 -1.34 22.32
CA MET A 205 0.38 -2.60 21.87
C MET A 205 1.40 -3.72 21.66
N THR A 206 2.70 -3.48 21.87
CA THR A 206 3.79 -4.42 21.55
C THR A 206 3.78 -4.91 20.10
N ALA A 207 3.30 -4.05 19.18
CA ALA A 207 3.17 -4.38 17.77
C ALA A 207 4.41 -4.00 16.96
N LEU A 208 5.21 -3.05 17.46
CA LEU A 208 6.44 -2.58 16.80
C LEU A 208 7.67 -3.40 17.23
N SER A 209 8.60 -3.58 16.31
CA SER A 209 9.95 -4.04 16.64
C SER A 209 10.67 -3.01 17.52
N ASP A 210 11.41 -3.48 18.53
CA ASP A 210 12.17 -2.64 19.44
C ASP A 210 13.69 -2.69 19.20
N ARG A 211 14.13 -3.17 18.04
CA ARG A 211 15.54 -3.31 17.62
C ARG A 211 16.22 -1.95 17.33
N ASN A 212 16.25 -1.10 18.35
CA ASN A 212 16.82 0.26 18.22
C ASN A 212 18.30 0.29 17.82
N ASP A 213 19.05 -0.78 18.12
CA ASP A 213 20.48 -0.86 17.81
C ASP A 213 20.75 -1.23 16.35
N SER A 214 19.75 -1.72 15.62
CA SER A 214 19.89 -2.15 14.23
C SER A 214 18.61 -1.90 13.40
N PRO A 215 18.18 -0.63 13.23
CA PRO A 215 16.94 -0.29 12.53
C PRO A 215 16.82 -0.92 11.15
N ALA A 216 17.89 -0.89 10.36
CA ALA A 216 17.91 -1.39 8.99
C ALA A 216 17.63 -2.90 8.87
N THR A 217 17.80 -3.65 9.96
CA THR A 217 17.55 -5.10 10.01
C THR A 217 16.33 -5.47 10.84
N ALA A 218 15.56 -4.51 11.32
CA ALA A 218 14.43 -4.73 12.22
C ALA A 218 13.23 -5.38 11.49
N SER A 219 12.83 -4.87 10.33
CA SER A 219 11.78 -5.51 9.52
C SER A 219 12.35 -6.75 8.85
N ARG A 220 11.90 -7.93 9.28
CA ARG A 220 12.39 -9.25 8.85
C ARG A 220 11.24 -10.26 8.70
N PRO A 221 10.35 -10.05 7.74
CA PRO A 221 9.21 -10.95 7.54
C PRO A 221 9.63 -12.41 7.38
N PHE A 222 8.89 -13.32 8.01
CA PHE A 222 9.08 -14.78 8.00
C PHE A 222 10.37 -15.30 8.68
N ASP A 223 11.24 -14.42 9.18
CA ASP A 223 12.42 -14.81 9.95
C ASP A 223 12.01 -15.25 11.36
N LEU A 224 12.67 -16.28 11.89
CA LEU A 224 12.41 -16.82 13.24
C LEU A 224 12.55 -15.74 14.33
N THR A 225 13.45 -14.79 14.12
CA THR A 225 13.79 -13.76 15.13
C THR A 225 13.00 -12.46 14.95
N ARG A 226 11.95 -12.43 14.11
CA ARG A 226 11.06 -11.27 13.97
C ARG A 226 10.35 -10.96 15.29
N ASP A 227 10.15 -9.70 15.59
CA ASP A 227 9.66 -9.23 16.89
C ASP A 227 8.59 -8.13 16.78
N GLY A 228 8.18 -7.75 15.58
CA GLY A 228 7.19 -6.71 15.34
C GLY A 228 7.40 -6.00 14.01
N PHE A 229 6.45 -5.19 13.61
CA PHE A 229 6.61 -4.41 12.38
C PHE A 229 7.40 -3.11 12.61
N VAL A 230 7.94 -2.55 11.54
CA VAL A 230 8.55 -1.21 11.52
C VAL A 230 7.55 -0.25 10.90
N MET A 231 7.21 0.84 11.60
CA MET A 231 6.31 1.87 11.08
C MET A 231 6.88 2.49 9.81
N GLY A 232 6.05 2.63 8.77
CA GLY A 232 6.37 3.33 7.53
C GLY A 232 5.32 4.38 7.19
N GLU A 233 5.62 5.20 6.19
CA GLU A 233 4.72 6.23 5.66
C GLU A 233 4.93 6.44 4.17
N GLY A 234 4.00 7.12 3.49
CA GLY A 234 4.10 7.45 2.08
C GLY A 234 2.78 7.33 1.34
N ALA A 235 2.83 7.14 0.03
CA ALA A 235 1.68 6.94 -0.84
C ALA A 235 2.00 6.00 -2.00
N GLY A 236 1.00 5.23 -2.43
CA GLY A 236 0.99 4.52 -3.70
C GLY A 236 -0.29 4.86 -4.46
N ILE A 237 -0.14 5.28 -5.71
CA ILE A 237 -1.26 5.64 -6.59
C ILE A 237 -1.12 4.91 -7.92
N VAL A 238 -2.23 4.36 -8.37
CA VAL A 238 -2.36 3.72 -9.68
C VAL A 238 -3.48 4.37 -10.48
N ILE A 239 -3.30 4.46 -11.78
CA ILE A 239 -4.38 4.80 -12.71
C ILE A 239 -4.97 3.50 -13.23
N LEU A 240 -6.21 3.25 -12.85
CA LEU A 240 -7.02 2.18 -13.42
C LEU A 240 -7.86 2.75 -14.56
N GLU A 241 -7.89 2.05 -15.66
CA GLU A 241 -8.55 2.52 -16.88
C GLU A 241 -9.29 1.37 -17.59
N GLU A 242 -10.42 1.68 -18.17
CA GLU A 242 -11.13 0.75 -19.03
C GLU A 242 -10.28 0.43 -20.27
N LEU A 243 -10.22 -0.85 -20.63
CA LEU A 243 -9.30 -1.33 -21.67
C LEU A 243 -9.48 -0.65 -23.02
N GLU A 244 -10.72 -0.55 -23.52
CA GLU A 244 -10.96 0.02 -24.85
C GLU A 244 -10.72 1.54 -24.85
N HIS A 245 -10.97 2.21 -23.73
CA HIS A 245 -10.59 3.61 -23.54
C HIS A 245 -9.05 3.77 -23.58
N ALA A 246 -8.31 2.92 -22.86
CA ALA A 246 -6.85 2.93 -22.86
C ALA A 246 -6.26 2.67 -24.26
N ARG A 247 -6.81 1.67 -24.99
CA ARG A 247 -6.39 1.34 -26.37
C ARG A 247 -6.67 2.47 -27.35
N ALA A 248 -7.84 3.07 -27.27
CA ALA A 248 -8.26 4.15 -28.17
C ALA A 248 -7.33 5.37 -28.13
N ARG A 249 -6.73 5.65 -26.95
CA ARG A 249 -5.74 6.72 -26.78
C ARG A 249 -4.28 6.29 -26.91
N GLY A 250 -4.03 5.00 -27.20
CA GLY A 250 -2.66 4.46 -27.30
C GLY A 250 -1.90 4.43 -25.97
N ALA A 251 -2.59 4.22 -24.87
CA ALA A 251 -1.97 4.18 -23.54
C ALA A 251 -0.97 3.03 -23.42
N ARG A 252 0.12 3.26 -22.66
CA ARG A 252 0.94 2.17 -22.15
C ARG A 252 0.12 1.39 -21.11
N ILE A 253 0.14 0.07 -21.21
CA ILE A 253 -0.53 -0.82 -20.27
C ILE A 253 0.54 -1.61 -19.50
N TYR A 254 0.56 -1.46 -18.18
CA TYR A 254 1.47 -2.19 -17.27
C TYR A 254 1.01 -3.62 -17.01
N GLY A 255 -0.30 -3.81 -16.91
CA GLY A 255 -0.94 -5.08 -16.62
C GLY A 255 -2.45 -4.93 -16.58
N GLU A 256 -3.16 -6.05 -16.47
CA GLU A 256 -4.61 -6.13 -16.35
C GLU A 256 -4.99 -6.56 -14.94
N VAL A 257 -5.84 -5.79 -14.27
CA VAL A 257 -6.44 -6.20 -12.99
C VAL A 257 -7.55 -7.18 -13.30
N VAL A 258 -7.43 -8.41 -12.81
CA VAL A 258 -8.34 -9.50 -13.18
C VAL A 258 -9.10 -10.09 -12.01
N GLY A 259 -8.65 -9.88 -10.79
CA GLY A 259 -9.30 -10.43 -9.61
C GLY A 259 -9.20 -9.53 -8.39
N TYR A 260 -10.30 -9.48 -7.65
CA TYR A 260 -10.40 -8.80 -6.36
C TYR A 260 -11.38 -9.52 -5.45
N ARG A 261 -10.98 -9.71 -4.21
CA ARG A 261 -11.88 -10.19 -3.16
C ARG A 261 -11.51 -9.59 -1.82
N ALA A 262 -12.54 -9.15 -1.09
CA ALA A 262 -12.46 -8.80 0.32
C ALA A 262 -13.16 -9.85 1.17
N SER A 263 -12.71 -10.03 2.40
CA SER A 263 -13.37 -10.84 3.43
C SER A 263 -13.13 -10.25 4.82
N ALA A 264 -13.92 -10.65 5.78
CA ALA A 264 -13.77 -10.26 7.17
C ALA A 264 -13.53 -11.49 8.07
N ASP A 265 -12.62 -11.38 9.04
CA ASP A 265 -12.38 -12.45 10.02
C ASP A 265 -13.56 -12.58 11.02
N ALA A 266 -14.19 -11.47 11.38
CA ALA A 266 -15.25 -11.41 12.41
C ALA A 266 -14.82 -12.13 13.71
N TYR A 267 -13.59 -11.90 14.16
CA TYR A 267 -12.96 -12.68 15.22
C TYR A 267 -12.44 -11.82 16.38
N HIS A 268 -11.52 -10.90 16.11
CA HIS A 268 -10.87 -10.07 17.12
C HIS A 268 -10.49 -8.71 16.55
N LEU A 269 -10.32 -7.67 17.39
CA LEU A 269 -10.01 -6.31 16.96
C LEU A 269 -8.65 -6.22 16.21
N THR A 270 -7.65 -6.96 16.67
CA THR A 270 -6.28 -6.91 16.13
C THR A 270 -5.71 -8.27 15.77
N GLY A 271 -6.29 -9.36 16.29
CA GLY A 271 -5.88 -10.73 16.02
C GLY A 271 -6.57 -11.30 14.78
N GLN A 272 -5.88 -12.21 14.12
CA GLN A 272 -6.37 -12.93 12.94
C GLN A 272 -7.02 -14.27 13.33
N LEU A 273 -7.90 -14.78 12.49
CA LEU A 273 -8.37 -16.16 12.60
C LEU A 273 -7.18 -17.14 12.52
N PRO A 274 -7.22 -18.28 13.23
CA PRO A 274 -6.23 -19.33 13.08
C PRO A 274 -5.99 -19.66 11.60
N GLU A 275 -4.72 -19.89 11.25
CA GLU A 275 -4.30 -20.20 9.86
C GLU A 275 -4.70 -19.14 8.84
N HIS A 276 -5.06 -17.93 9.30
CA HIS A 276 -5.51 -16.81 8.49
C HIS A 276 -6.66 -17.18 7.53
N GLU A 277 -7.70 -17.85 8.05
CA GLU A 277 -8.80 -18.40 7.25
C GLU A 277 -9.51 -17.30 6.43
N GLY A 278 -9.67 -16.09 6.99
CA GLY A 278 -10.20 -14.94 6.27
C GLY A 278 -9.39 -14.59 5.02
N LEU A 279 -8.06 -14.54 5.14
CA LEU A 279 -7.17 -14.29 4.01
C LEU A 279 -7.22 -15.43 2.98
N GLN A 280 -7.36 -16.69 3.41
CA GLN A 280 -7.57 -17.81 2.48
C GLN A 280 -8.84 -17.60 1.64
N ARG A 281 -9.95 -17.13 2.24
CA ARG A 281 -11.18 -16.79 1.51
C ARG A 281 -10.97 -15.65 0.53
N ALA A 282 -10.21 -14.62 0.92
CA ALA A 282 -9.87 -13.52 0.03
C ALA A 282 -9.05 -14.01 -1.18
N MET A 283 -7.97 -14.77 -0.96
CA MET A 283 -7.15 -15.32 -2.03
C MET A 283 -7.94 -16.22 -2.98
N ARG A 284 -8.68 -17.21 -2.45
CA ARG A 284 -9.51 -18.11 -3.29
C ARG A 284 -10.55 -17.32 -4.08
N GLY A 285 -11.18 -16.34 -3.45
CA GLY A 285 -12.19 -15.50 -4.09
C GLY A 285 -11.60 -14.60 -5.19
N ALA A 286 -10.41 -14.05 -4.99
CA ALA A 286 -9.73 -13.24 -6.00
C ALA A 286 -9.27 -14.08 -7.22
N LEU A 287 -8.76 -15.29 -6.96
CA LEU A 287 -8.42 -16.26 -8.04
C LEU A 287 -9.67 -16.69 -8.82
N ALA A 288 -10.77 -16.99 -8.12
CA ALA A 288 -12.04 -17.34 -8.76
C ALA A 288 -12.61 -16.18 -9.60
N ASP A 289 -12.52 -14.94 -9.11
CA ASP A 289 -12.92 -13.73 -9.85
C ASP A 289 -12.07 -13.51 -11.10
N ALA A 290 -10.77 -13.83 -11.01
CA ALA A 290 -9.83 -13.81 -12.14
C ALA A 290 -10.03 -14.96 -13.13
N GLY A 291 -10.79 -16.00 -12.77
CA GLY A 291 -10.88 -17.26 -13.54
C GLY A 291 -9.55 -17.98 -13.61
N MET A 292 -8.70 -17.85 -12.58
CA MET A 292 -7.35 -18.40 -12.54
C MET A 292 -7.21 -19.49 -11.48
N ARG A 293 -6.35 -20.46 -11.77
CA ARG A 293 -5.89 -21.46 -10.81
C ARG A 293 -4.67 -20.93 -10.04
N PRO A 294 -4.39 -21.43 -8.83
CA PRO A 294 -3.19 -21.04 -8.06
C PRO A 294 -1.87 -21.25 -8.81
N ASP A 295 -1.76 -22.30 -9.65
CA ASP A 295 -0.55 -22.62 -10.42
C ASP A 295 -0.27 -21.67 -11.61
N GLU A 296 -1.18 -20.74 -11.89
CA GLU A 296 -1.02 -19.67 -12.88
C GLU A 296 -0.47 -18.38 -12.29
N VAL A 297 -0.28 -18.30 -10.96
CA VAL A 297 0.33 -17.17 -10.26
C VAL A 297 1.82 -17.46 -10.03
N ASP A 298 2.67 -16.56 -10.49
CA ASP A 298 4.12 -16.70 -10.39
C ASP A 298 4.73 -15.98 -9.20
N TYR A 299 4.02 -14.95 -8.67
CA TYR A 299 4.50 -14.10 -7.58
C TYR A 299 3.37 -13.74 -6.59
N VAL A 300 3.66 -13.82 -5.30
CA VAL A 300 2.80 -13.32 -4.22
C VAL A 300 3.53 -12.22 -3.47
N ASN A 301 2.99 -11.00 -3.49
CA ASN A 301 3.38 -9.96 -2.55
C ASN A 301 2.56 -10.17 -1.28
N ALA A 302 3.23 -10.67 -0.25
CA ALA A 302 2.60 -11.01 1.01
C ALA A 302 2.35 -9.77 1.87
N HIS A 303 1.34 -9.84 2.72
CA HIS A 303 1.15 -8.85 3.77
C HIS A 303 2.38 -8.77 4.68
N GLY A 304 2.91 -9.91 5.14
CA GLY A 304 4.24 -10.09 5.73
C GLY A 304 4.75 -8.93 6.57
N THR A 305 4.16 -8.71 7.74
CA THR A 305 4.42 -7.53 8.58
C THR A 305 5.67 -7.64 9.46
N SER A 306 6.34 -8.78 9.48
CA SER A 306 7.42 -9.06 10.45
C SER A 306 6.91 -9.24 11.89
N THR A 307 5.63 -9.56 12.07
CA THR A 307 5.06 -9.98 13.36
C THR A 307 4.99 -11.49 13.43
N GLN A 308 5.16 -12.05 14.64
CA GLN A 308 5.21 -13.50 14.81
C GLN A 308 3.94 -14.18 14.30
N LEU A 309 2.77 -13.67 14.71
CA LEU A 309 1.48 -14.29 14.41
C LEU A 309 1.06 -14.12 12.94
N ASN A 310 1.22 -12.90 12.39
CA ASN A 310 0.80 -12.66 11.01
C ASN A 310 1.57 -13.55 10.04
N ASP A 311 2.89 -13.54 10.14
CA ASP A 311 3.74 -14.14 9.10
C ASP A 311 3.58 -15.66 9.05
N SER A 312 3.51 -16.34 10.21
CA SER A 312 3.27 -17.78 10.25
C SER A 312 1.86 -18.17 9.77
N ASN A 313 0.84 -17.38 10.14
CA ASN A 313 -0.52 -17.62 9.68
C ASN A 313 -0.68 -17.35 8.18
N GLU A 314 -0.06 -16.30 7.65
CA GLU A 314 -0.10 -16.00 6.22
C GLU A 314 0.65 -17.05 5.39
N ALA A 315 1.83 -17.50 5.85
CA ALA A 315 2.56 -18.60 5.21
C ALA A 315 1.68 -19.86 5.12
N THR A 316 0.99 -20.21 6.22
CA THR A 316 0.03 -21.32 6.27
C THR A 316 -1.13 -21.10 5.28
N ALA A 317 -1.67 -19.89 5.21
CA ALA A 317 -2.76 -19.56 4.31
C ALA A 317 -2.35 -19.70 2.84
N ILE A 318 -1.15 -19.19 2.48
CA ILE A 318 -0.61 -19.35 1.12
C ILE A 318 -0.41 -20.82 0.79
N ALA A 319 0.23 -21.60 1.68
CA ALA A 319 0.42 -23.03 1.48
C ALA A 319 -0.91 -23.78 1.23
N LYS A 320 -1.96 -23.46 2.01
CA LYS A 320 -3.29 -24.09 1.85
C LYS A 320 -4.06 -23.67 0.61
N VAL A 321 -3.88 -22.44 0.14
CA VAL A 321 -4.54 -21.96 -1.08
C VAL A 321 -3.84 -22.46 -2.33
N PHE A 322 -2.51 -22.45 -2.33
CA PHE A 322 -1.70 -22.82 -3.49
C PHE A 322 -1.44 -24.32 -3.61
N GLY A 323 -1.55 -25.10 -2.51
CA GLY A 323 -1.28 -26.54 -2.52
C GLY A 323 0.10 -26.83 -3.11
N ASP A 324 0.19 -27.77 -4.06
CA ASP A 324 1.45 -28.13 -4.72
C ASP A 324 2.10 -26.97 -5.50
N ALA A 325 1.33 -25.94 -5.87
CA ALA A 325 1.87 -24.75 -6.53
C ALA A 325 2.66 -23.85 -5.57
N ALA A 326 2.47 -23.97 -4.26
CA ALA A 326 3.16 -23.16 -3.25
C ALA A 326 4.70 -23.31 -3.33
N GLN A 327 5.20 -24.46 -3.77
CA GLN A 327 6.62 -24.72 -3.95
C GLN A 327 7.23 -24.03 -5.19
N ARG A 328 6.39 -23.51 -6.08
CA ARG A 328 6.82 -22.89 -7.35
C ARG A 328 6.59 -21.38 -7.39
N VAL A 329 5.76 -20.84 -6.52
CA VAL A 329 5.48 -19.41 -6.46
C VAL A 329 6.59 -18.70 -5.66
N SER A 330 7.09 -17.56 -6.16
CA SER A 330 7.94 -16.68 -5.34
C SER A 330 7.06 -15.82 -4.45
N ILE A 331 7.39 -15.77 -3.17
CA ILE A 331 6.70 -14.95 -2.18
C ILE A 331 7.70 -13.91 -1.70
N SER A 332 7.28 -12.67 -1.52
CA SER A 332 8.10 -11.71 -0.75
C SER A 332 7.24 -10.70 -0.02
N SER A 333 7.81 -10.11 1.04
CA SER A 333 7.26 -8.94 1.68
C SER A 333 8.15 -7.72 1.45
N THR A 334 7.65 -6.78 0.68
CA THR A 334 8.33 -5.49 0.45
C THR A 334 8.36 -4.60 1.68
N LYS A 335 7.55 -4.93 2.72
CA LYS A 335 7.62 -4.27 4.04
C LYS A 335 8.96 -4.48 4.75
N SER A 336 9.75 -5.48 4.35
CA SER A 336 11.14 -5.61 4.81
C SER A 336 11.99 -4.38 4.47
N MET A 337 11.63 -3.65 3.41
CA MET A 337 12.34 -2.47 2.89
C MET A 337 11.62 -1.15 3.21
N THR A 338 10.32 -1.10 2.99
CA THR A 338 9.51 0.13 3.17
C THR A 338 8.99 0.32 4.60
N GLY A 339 9.11 -0.69 5.47
CA GLY A 339 8.30 -0.76 6.67
C GLY A 339 6.82 -0.94 6.33
N HIS A 340 5.99 -0.93 7.34
CA HIS A 340 4.54 -1.03 7.19
C HIS A 340 3.91 0.35 7.05
N MET A 341 3.53 0.73 5.83
CA MET A 341 2.96 2.03 5.50
C MET A 341 1.44 2.10 5.76
N LEU A 342 0.90 1.23 6.60
CA LEU A 342 -0.51 1.13 7.00
C LEU A 342 -1.47 1.26 5.81
N GLY A 343 -2.28 2.32 5.77
CA GLY A 343 -3.26 2.54 4.71
C GLY A 343 -2.68 2.70 3.30
N ALA A 344 -1.42 3.08 3.17
CA ALA A 344 -0.72 3.18 1.88
C ALA A 344 -0.09 1.86 1.40
N ALA A 345 0.11 0.89 2.30
CA ALA A 345 0.90 -0.31 2.05
C ALA A 345 0.41 -1.11 0.83
N GLY A 346 -0.88 -1.45 0.78
CA GLY A 346 -1.45 -2.29 -0.29
C GLY A 346 -1.27 -1.71 -1.70
N ALA A 347 -1.30 -0.37 -1.84
CA ALA A 347 -1.08 0.25 -3.15
C ALA A 347 0.39 0.18 -3.59
N VAL A 348 1.34 0.40 -2.68
CA VAL A 348 2.78 0.27 -2.98
C VAL A 348 3.13 -1.19 -3.31
N GLU A 349 2.51 -2.14 -2.63
CA GLU A 349 2.65 -3.58 -2.88
C GLU A 349 2.03 -4.00 -4.21
N PHE A 350 0.90 -3.42 -4.57
CA PHE A 350 0.28 -3.63 -5.88
C PHE A 350 1.14 -3.04 -7.01
N ILE A 351 1.74 -1.85 -6.80
CA ILE A 351 2.72 -1.26 -7.73
C ILE A 351 3.93 -2.20 -7.89
N ALA A 352 4.49 -2.70 -6.79
CA ALA A 352 5.60 -3.65 -6.83
C ALA A 352 5.24 -4.94 -7.58
N SER A 353 4.02 -5.46 -7.38
CA SER A 353 3.50 -6.63 -8.08
C SER A 353 3.35 -6.39 -9.59
N THR A 354 2.87 -5.21 -9.97
CA THR A 354 2.74 -4.79 -11.37
C THR A 354 4.11 -4.64 -12.05
N LEU A 355 5.08 -4.07 -11.33
CA LEU A 355 6.45 -3.91 -11.83
C LEU A 355 7.21 -5.24 -11.88
N ALA A 356 6.91 -6.18 -10.99
CA ALA A 356 7.45 -7.54 -11.07
C ALA A 356 7.04 -8.25 -12.37
N ILE A 357 5.79 -8.03 -12.82
CA ILE A 357 5.31 -8.53 -14.12
C ILE A 357 6.03 -7.86 -15.28
N ARG A 358 6.18 -6.54 -15.25
CA ARG A 358 6.82 -5.76 -16.31
C ARG A 358 8.27 -6.18 -16.53
N ASP A 359 9.02 -6.34 -15.44
CA ASP A 359 10.47 -6.49 -15.48
C ASP A 359 10.93 -7.96 -15.36
N GLY A 360 10.01 -8.88 -15.02
CA GLY A 360 10.38 -10.29 -14.79
C GLY A 360 11.30 -10.44 -13.57
N VAL A 361 10.99 -9.74 -12.47
CA VAL A 361 11.80 -9.74 -11.24
C VAL A 361 10.91 -9.81 -10.01
N ALA A 362 11.09 -10.83 -9.17
CA ALA A 362 10.52 -10.87 -7.83
C ALA A 362 11.43 -10.07 -6.86
N PRO A 363 10.93 -9.01 -6.20
CA PRO A 363 11.72 -8.28 -5.20
C PRO A 363 11.97 -9.14 -3.95
N PRO A 364 13.05 -8.89 -3.19
CA PRO A 364 13.39 -9.74 -2.06
C PRO A 364 12.56 -9.44 -0.81
N THR A 365 12.49 -10.43 0.08
CA THR A 365 12.32 -10.22 1.52
C THR A 365 13.72 -10.10 2.12
N ILE A 366 14.13 -8.89 2.51
CA ILE A 366 15.44 -8.69 3.13
C ILE A 366 15.41 -9.06 4.62
N ASN A 367 16.61 -9.24 5.21
CA ASN A 367 16.80 -9.59 6.62
C ASN A 367 16.29 -11.01 7.00
N TYR A 368 16.05 -11.85 6.01
CA TYR A 368 15.71 -13.26 6.20
C TYR A 368 16.99 -14.06 6.45
N CYS A 369 17.32 -14.34 7.71
CA CYS A 369 18.56 -14.98 8.13
C CYS A 369 18.33 -16.38 8.72
N THR A 370 17.26 -16.55 9.48
CA THR A 370 16.93 -17.80 10.16
C THR A 370 15.51 -18.21 9.78
N PRO A 371 15.35 -19.28 8.98
CA PRO A 371 14.04 -19.80 8.64
C PRO A 371 13.20 -20.12 9.88
N ASP A 372 11.95 -19.65 9.90
CA ASP A 372 11.00 -20.04 10.94
C ASP A 372 10.25 -21.30 10.53
N PRO A 373 10.39 -22.43 11.26
CA PRO A 373 9.67 -23.67 10.99
C PRO A 373 8.14 -23.48 10.95
N ALA A 374 7.59 -22.50 11.69
CA ALA A 374 6.17 -22.19 11.67
C ALA A 374 5.68 -21.55 10.34
N CYS A 375 6.59 -21.03 9.53
CA CYS A 375 6.30 -20.51 8.21
C CYS A 375 6.38 -21.59 7.09
N GLY A 376 6.82 -22.80 7.42
CA GLY A 376 6.98 -23.89 6.47
C GLY A 376 8.14 -23.70 5.49
N ASP A 377 8.22 -24.59 4.50
CA ASP A 377 9.26 -24.56 3.47
C ASP A 377 8.72 -23.89 2.20
N LEU A 378 8.60 -22.55 2.24
CA LEU A 378 8.15 -21.72 1.12
C LEU A 378 9.29 -20.82 0.61
N ASP A 379 9.23 -20.44 -0.67
CA ASP A 379 10.21 -19.52 -1.28
C ASP A 379 9.86 -18.06 -0.95
N PHE A 380 10.38 -17.53 0.15
CA PHE A 380 10.20 -16.13 0.54
C PHE A 380 11.13 -15.15 -0.20
N THR A 381 11.77 -15.56 -1.28
CA THR A 381 12.72 -14.74 -2.07
C THR A 381 13.76 -14.06 -1.16
N PRO A 382 14.62 -14.82 -0.45
CA PRO A 382 15.43 -14.30 0.64
C PRO A 382 16.53 -13.37 0.15
N ASN A 383 16.60 -12.18 0.71
CA ASN A 383 17.68 -11.17 0.68
C ASN A 383 18.10 -10.63 -0.70
N GLN A 384 17.81 -11.32 -1.80
CA GLN A 384 18.18 -10.89 -3.16
C GLN A 384 17.00 -11.02 -4.11
N ALA A 385 16.81 -9.99 -4.95
CA ALA A 385 15.81 -10.05 -5.99
C ALA A 385 16.09 -11.22 -6.95
N ARG A 386 15.03 -11.87 -7.41
CA ARG A 386 15.15 -13.02 -8.30
C ARG A 386 14.60 -12.68 -9.68
N SER A 387 15.44 -12.82 -10.70
CA SER A 387 14.98 -12.80 -12.10
C SER A 387 14.18 -14.06 -12.39
N ARG A 388 12.93 -13.89 -12.79
CA ARG A 388 12.04 -14.97 -13.22
C ARG A 388 10.89 -14.39 -14.05
N GLU A 389 10.35 -15.17 -14.95
CA GLU A 389 9.12 -14.76 -15.62
C GLU A 389 7.97 -14.65 -14.61
N VAL A 390 7.33 -13.47 -14.57
CA VAL A 390 6.11 -13.22 -13.79
C VAL A 390 5.00 -12.88 -14.78
N ARG A 391 4.05 -13.79 -14.96
CA ARG A 391 2.87 -13.60 -15.83
C ARG A 391 1.69 -13.07 -15.04
N ALA A 392 1.58 -13.48 -13.79
CA ALA A 392 0.56 -13.02 -12.87
C ALA A 392 1.11 -12.90 -11.45
N ALA A 393 0.60 -11.91 -10.73
CA ALA A 393 0.93 -11.67 -9.33
C ALA A 393 -0.35 -11.51 -8.50
N LEU A 394 -0.28 -11.97 -7.25
CA LEU A 394 -1.31 -11.80 -6.24
C LEU A 394 -0.74 -10.94 -5.11
N SER A 395 -1.47 -9.90 -4.70
CA SER A 395 -1.10 -9.01 -3.59
C SER A 395 -2.09 -9.17 -2.45
N ASN A 396 -1.58 -9.45 -1.25
CA ASN A 396 -2.37 -9.64 -0.04
C ASN A 396 -2.26 -8.45 0.90
N SER A 397 -3.38 -8.08 1.49
CA SER A 397 -3.43 -7.13 2.60
C SER A 397 -4.33 -7.64 3.71
N ALA A 398 -3.87 -7.52 4.95
CA ALA A 398 -4.64 -7.87 6.14
C ALA A 398 -4.59 -6.71 7.15
N GLY A 399 -5.73 -6.29 7.66
CA GLY A 399 -5.84 -5.12 8.53
C GLY A 399 -6.52 -5.42 9.87
N PHE A 400 -6.19 -4.64 10.88
CA PHE A 400 -6.93 -4.62 12.14
C PHE A 400 -8.41 -4.43 11.85
N GLY A 401 -9.29 -5.06 12.66
CA GLY A 401 -10.70 -5.18 12.38
C GLY A 401 -11.04 -6.44 11.56
N GLY A 402 -10.03 -7.26 11.21
CA GLY A 402 -10.20 -8.49 10.43
C GLY A 402 -10.42 -8.25 8.95
N HIS A 403 -9.91 -7.15 8.41
CA HIS A 403 -10.04 -6.80 7.00
C HIS A 403 -9.01 -7.54 6.14
N ASN A 404 -9.45 -8.45 5.28
CA ASN A 404 -8.58 -9.18 4.35
C ASN A 404 -8.91 -8.83 2.91
N VAL A 405 -7.88 -8.57 2.11
CA VAL A 405 -7.99 -8.25 0.69
C VAL A 405 -6.93 -9.02 -0.11
N SER A 406 -7.35 -9.55 -1.25
CA SER A 406 -6.42 -10.05 -2.26
C SER A 406 -6.77 -9.44 -3.62
N LEU A 407 -5.73 -8.97 -4.32
CA LEU A 407 -5.79 -8.42 -5.67
C LEU A 407 -4.97 -9.30 -6.61
N VAL A 408 -5.47 -9.53 -7.82
CA VAL A 408 -4.74 -10.26 -8.86
C VAL A 408 -4.54 -9.36 -10.07
N VAL A 409 -3.29 -9.20 -10.46
CA VAL A 409 -2.87 -8.49 -11.67
C VAL A 409 -2.09 -9.47 -12.56
N LYS A 410 -2.32 -9.42 -13.87
CA LYS A 410 -1.60 -10.24 -14.85
C LYS A 410 -1.03 -9.41 -15.98
N ARG A 411 -0.07 -10.01 -16.69
CA ARG A 411 0.46 -9.44 -17.94
C ARG A 411 -0.70 -9.24 -18.91
N TYR A 412 -0.80 -8.03 -19.44
CA TYR A 412 -1.76 -7.73 -20.50
C TYR A 412 -1.42 -8.53 -21.77
N GLN A 413 -2.44 -9.09 -22.37
CA GLN A 413 -2.39 -9.76 -23.66
C GLN A 413 -3.51 -9.19 -24.54
N GLU A 414 -3.15 -8.82 -25.76
CA GLU A 414 -4.09 -8.30 -26.78
C GLU A 414 -5.21 -9.29 -27.11
#